data_310c5cc608c756b768939826849f4d8e
#
_entry.id   310c5cc608c756b768939826849f4d8e
#
_cell.length_a   1.000
_cell.length_b   1.000
_cell.length_c   1.000
_cell.angle_alpha   90.00
_cell.angle_beta   90.00
_cell.angle_gamma   90.00
#
_symmetry.space_group_name_H-M   'P 1'
#
loop_
_entity.id
_entity.type
_entity.pdbx_description
1 polymer ?
#
loop_
_entity_poly.entity_id
_entity_poly.type
_entity_poly.pdbx_seq_one_letter_code
_entity_poly.pdbx_strand_id
1 'polypeptide(L)'
;MMFRESIAVSVIAPIMLVALLTACGTRYPPAPVSAASTDYRYVIGALDTVNIVVWRNPELSGSFSVRPDGRISTPLVQDIPALGRNPAELAKDLEAALAKYIRDPVVTVIVTGFAGSSSEQIRIIGEAAKPQAVSYRQNMTLLDVIILVGGLTDFADGNKAVLVRGSEKGKQYSVRLGDLVRRGDISANVVVRPGDVLIIPQSWF
;
A
#
# COMPACT_ATOMS: atom_id res chain seq x y z
N MET A 1 -18.47 -34.14 63.97
CA MET A 1 -19.07 -33.49 62.78
C MET A 1 -18.18 -32.35 62.34
N MET A 2 -16.93 -32.64 61.97
CA MET A 2 -15.90 -31.63 61.62
C MET A 2 -14.84 -32.29 60.75
N PHE A 3 -15.09 -32.49 59.43
CA PHE A 3 -14.06 -32.95 58.46
C PHE A 3 -14.60 -32.87 57.00
N ARG A 4 -15.12 -31.68 56.55
CA ARG A 4 -15.57 -31.55 55.15
C ARG A 4 -15.23 -30.26 54.42
N GLU A 5 -14.51 -29.36 55.04
CA GLU A 5 -14.26 -28.03 54.44
C GLU A 5 -12.85 -27.84 53.84
N SER A 6 -11.87 -28.75 54.07
CA SER A 6 -10.49 -28.49 53.67
C SER A 6 -10.08 -28.97 52.25
N ILE A 7 -10.97 -29.70 51.54
CA ILE A 7 -10.62 -30.26 50.20
C ILE A 7 -11.00 -29.30 49.06
N ALA A 8 -11.99 -28.44 49.28
CA ALA A 8 -12.46 -27.54 48.23
C ALA A 8 -11.49 -26.38 47.88
N VAL A 9 -10.69 -25.92 48.87
CA VAL A 9 -9.77 -24.79 48.69
C VAL A 9 -8.51 -25.19 47.97
N SER A 10 -8.07 -26.46 48.10
CA SER A 10 -6.80 -26.93 47.50
C SER A 10 -6.88 -27.22 45.98
N VAL A 11 -8.07 -27.36 45.40
CA VAL A 11 -8.26 -27.66 43.95
C VAL A 11 -8.46 -26.38 43.14
N ILE A 12 -8.94 -25.29 43.75
CA ILE A 12 -9.23 -24.02 43.05
C ILE A 12 -7.94 -23.23 42.74
N ALA A 13 -6.93 -23.32 43.61
CA ALA A 13 -5.67 -22.61 43.44
C ALA A 13 -4.86 -23.00 42.18
N PRO A 14 -4.74 -24.28 41.81
CA PRO A 14 -4.02 -24.67 40.57
C PRO A 14 -4.78 -24.36 39.29
N ILE A 15 -6.12 -24.30 39.32
CA ILE A 15 -6.94 -23.98 38.13
C ILE A 15 -6.82 -22.49 37.77
N MET A 16 -6.70 -21.60 38.76
CA MET A 16 -6.54 -20.16 38.53
C MET A 16 -5.15 -19.81 37.99
N LEU A 17 -4.11 -20.59 38.28
CA LEU A 17 -2.75 -20.38 37.78
C LEU A 17 -2.58 -20.79 36.30
N VAL A 18 -3.36 -21.75 35.81
CA VAL A 18 -3.31 -22.19 34.40
C VAL A 18 -3.99 -21.19 33.47
N ALA A 19 -4.97 -20.42 33.95
CA ALA A 19 -5.68 -19.41 33.15
C ALA A 19 -4.83 -18.16 32.81
N LEU A 20 -3.71 -17.93 33.50
CA LEU A 20 -2.81 -16.79 33.28
C LEU A 20 -1.75 -17.01 32.22
N LEU A 21 -1.61 -18.23 31.69
CA LEU A 21 -0.55 -18.59 30.71
C LEU A 21 -1.01 -18.47 29.23
N THR A 22 -2.25 -18.10 28.93
CA THR A 22 -2.75 -18.02 27.56
C THR A 22 -2.70 -16.63 26.93
N ALA A 23 -2.01 -15.64 27.54
CA ALA A 23 -1.96 -14.24 27.08
C ALA A 23 -0.74 -13.88 26.22
N CYS A 24 -0.15 -14.83 25.46
CA CYS A 24 0.80 -14.53 24.39
C CYS A 24 0.09 -14.53 23.03
N GLY A 25 -0.97 -13.75 22.90
CA GLY A 25 -1.60 -13.46 21.62
C GLY A 25 -0.82 -12.42 20.84
N THR A 26 -0.70 -12.60 19.54
CA THR A 26 -0.20 -11.55 18.64
C THR A 26 -0.99 -10.27 18.89
N ARG A 27 -0.28 -9.15 19.05
CA ARG A 27 -0.88 -7.84 19.38
C ARG A 27 -1.94 -7.38 18.36
N TYR A 28 -1.88 -7.91 17.15
CA TYR A 28 -2.78 -7.59 16.04
C TYR A 28 -3.34 -8.86 15.41
N PRO A 29 -4.55 -8.84 14.87
CA PRO A 29 -5.10 -9.99 14.14
C PRO A 29 -4.26 -10.29 12.89
N PRO A 30 -4.22 -11.54 12.42
CA PRO A 30 -3.54 -11.87 11.19
C PRO A 30 -4.17 -11.13 10.00
N ALA A 31 -3.32 -10.72 9.04
CA ALA A 31 -3.82 -10.09 7.84
C ALA A 31 -4.68 -11.07 7.03
N PRO A 32 -5.85 -10.65 6.54
CA PRO A 32 -6.69 -11.53 5.72
C PRO A 32 -5.96 -11.85 4.42
N VAL A 33 -5.91 -13.14 4.07
CA VAL A 33 -5.49 -13.62 2.74
C VAL A 33 -6.65 -13.30 1.80
N SER A 34 -6.78 -12.03 1.44
CA SER A 34 -7.87 -11.56 0.59
C SER A 34 -7.46 -11.65 -0.88
N ALA A 35 -8.38 -12.10 -1.73
CA ALA A 35 -8.22 -11.93 -3.16
C ALA A 35 -8.02 -10.45 -3.49
N ALA A 36 -7.16 -10.19 -4.48
CA ALA A 36 -6.93 -8.84 -4.97
C ALA A 36 -8.25 -8.19 -5.42
N SER A 37 -8.35 -6.88 -5.25
CA SER A 37 -9.43 -6.10 -5.83
C SER A 37 -9.36 -6.24 -7.36
N THR A 38 -10.43 -6.74 -7.96
CA THR A 38 -10.51 -6.98 -9.41
C THR A 38 -10.63 -5.70 -10.24
N ASP A 39 -10.91 -4.56 -9.64
CA ASP A 39 -11.16 -3.28 -10.33
C ASP A 39 -10.25 -2.15 -9.80
N TYR A 40 -8.94 -2.38 -9.84
CA TYR A 40 -7.98 -1.30 -9.58
C TYR A 40 -7.81 -0.44 -10.84
N ARG A 41 -8.06 0.87 -10.70
CA ARG A 41 -7.81 1.87 -11.75
C ARG A 41 -6.77 2.85 -11.23
N TYR A 42 -5.72 3.01 -12.01
CA TYR A 42 -4.68 3.99 -11.69
C TYR A 42 -5.26 5.40 -11.70
N VAL A 43 -4.92 6.18 -10.68
CA VAL A 43 -5.20 7.61 -10.59
C VAL A 43 -3.89 8.40 -10.61
N ILE A 44 -3.88 9.48 -11.37
CA ILE A 44 -2.71 10.33 -11.56
C ILE A 44 -2.33 10.97 -10.22
N GLY A 45 -1.06 10.85 -9.86
CA GLY A 45 -0.45 11.43 -8.67
C GLY A 45 0.31 12.72 -8.95
N ALA A 46 0.66 13.44 -7.88
CA ALA A 46 1.63 14.53 -7.99
C ALA A 46 3.00 13.96 -8.40
N LEU A 47 3.75 14.71 -9.20
CA LEU A 47 5.05 14.34 -9.77
C LEU A 47 5.01 13.23 -10.82
N ASP A 48 3.85 12.70 -11.16
CA ASP A 48 3.73 11.81 -12.31
C ASP A 48 4.08 12.53 -13.60
N THR A 49 4.60 11.79 -14.57
CA THR A 49 4.85 12.29 -15.91
C THR A 49 3.82 11.71 -16.87
N VAL A 50 3.14 12.58 -17.59
CA VAL A 50 2.14 12.20 -18.60
C VAL A 50 2.59 12.69 -19.97
N ASN A 51 2.43 11.84 -20.98
CA ASN A 51 2.56 12.23 -22.37
C ASN A 51 1.16 12.53 -22.91
N ILE A 52 0.94 13.75 -23.33
CA ILE A 52 -0.31 14.24 -23.91
C ILE A 52 -0.15 14.32 -25.41
N VAL A 53 -1.01 13.63 -26.14
CA VAL A 53 -1.06 13.65 -27.59
C VAL A 53 -2.38 14.31 -28.03
N VAL A 54 -2.26 15.46 -28.70
CA VAL A 54 -3.40 16.16 -29.30
C VAL A 54 -3.40 15.84 -30.80
N TRP A 55 -4.43 15.15 -31.24
CA TRP A 55 -4.53 14.68 -32.63
C TRP A 55 -4.45 15.84 -33.63
N ARG A 56 -3.60 15.72 -34.64
CA ARG A 56 -3.30 16.72 -35.68
C ARG A 56 -2.70 18.04 -35.18
N ASN A 57 -2.30 18.13 -33.91
CA ASN A 57 -1.67 19.32 -33.32
C ASN A 57 -0.42 18.91 -32.53
N PRO A 58 0.69 18.55 -33.23
CA PRO A 58 1.90 18.10 -32.55
C PRO A 58 2.52 19.20 -31.68
N GLU A 59 2.30 20.50 -32.00
CA GLU A 59 2.76 21.64 -31.24
C GLU A 59 2.09 21.79 -29.86
N LEU A 60 0.91 21.14 -29.68
CA LEU A 60 0.20 21.09 -28.41
C LEU A 60 0.47 19.78 -27.65
N SER A 61 1.16 18.85 -28.31
CA SER A 61 1.50 17.53 -27.74
C SER A 61 2.86 17.58 -27.05
N GLY A 62 3.07 16.70 -26.05
CA GLY A 62 4.35 16.61 -25.35
C GLY A 62 4.27 15.88 -24.04
N SER A 63 5.41 15.81 -23.36
CA SER A 63 5.53 15.22 -22.03
C SER A 63 5.50 16.31 -20.96
N PHE A 64 4.61 16.15 -19.99
CA PHE A 64 4.37 17.14 -18.95
C PHE A 64 4.37 16.45 -17.59
N SER A 65 4.92 17.13 -16.57
CA SER A 65 4.88 16.64 -15.19
C SER A 65 3.73 17.26 -14.42
N VAL A 66 3.04 16.45 -13.63
CA VAL A 66 2.06 16.92 -12.66
C VAL A 66 2.81 17.65 -11.54
N ARG A 67 2.43 18.89 -11.29
CA ARG A 67 3.06 19.71 -10.24
C ARG A 67 2.75 19.16 -8.84
N PRO A 68 3.54 19.51 -7.82
CA PRO A 68 3.27 19.11 -6.44
C PRO A 68 1.89 19.53 -5.92
N ASP A 69 1.29 20.59 -6.47
CA ASP A 69 -0.07 21.03 -6.15
C ASP A 69 -1.16 20.22 -6.88
N GLY A 70 -0.77 19.19 -7.65
CA GLY A 70 -1.68 18.30 -8.36
C GLY A 70 -2.24 18.84 -9.66
N ARG A 71 -1.70 19.95 -10.17
CA ARG A 71 -2.13 20.56 -11.42
C ARG A 71 -1.13 20.33 -12.54
N ILE A 72 -1.61 20.40 -13.78
CA ILE A 72 -0.80 20.32 -14.98
C ILE A 72 -1.03 21.54 -15.87
N SER A 73 0.02 21.98 -16.55
CA SER A 73 -0.06 23.04 -17.55
C SER A 73 0.52 22.55 -18.86
N THR A 74 -0.20 22.80 -19.94
CA THR A 74 0.15 22.47 -21.32
C THR A 74 0.12 23.72 -22.17
N PRO A 75 0.61 23.71 -23.42
CA PRO A 75 0.40 24.82 -24.34
C PRO A 75 -1.09 25.19 -24.43
N LEU A 76 -1.40 26.48 -24.41
CA LEU A 76 -2.73 27.08 -24.42
C LEU A 76 -3.61 26.80 -23.18
N VAL A 77 -3.36 25.76 -22.40
CA VAL A 77 -4.22 25.38 -21.26
C VAL A 77 -3.36 25.27 -19.99
N GLN A 78 -3.69 26.10 -19.00
CA GLN A 78 -2.97 26.15 -17.74
C GLN A 78 -3.84 25.69 -16.57
N ASP A 79 -3.18 25.20 -15.50
CA ASP A 79 -3.79 24.91 -14.22
C ASP A 79 -4.96 23.90 -14.24
N ILE A 80 -4.88 22.86 -15.10
CA ILE A 80 -5.85 21.77 -15.12
C ILE A 80 -5.61 20.86 -13.91
N PRO A 81 -6.65 20.53 -13.10
CA PRO A 81 -6.54 19.56 -12.04
C PRO A 81 -6.29 18.14 -12.61
N ALA A 82 -5.15 17.54 -12.25
CA ALA A 82 -4.76 16.20 -12.70
C ALA A 82 -4.74 15.18 -11.56
N LEU A 83 -4.42 15.63 -10.34
CA LEU A 83 -4.38 14.76 -9.15
C LEU A 83 -5.72 14.06 -8.91
N GLY A 84 -5.68 12.74 -8.74
CA GLY A 84 -6.86 11.92 -8.48
C GLY A 84 -7.74 11.64 -9.70
N ARG A 85 -7.40 12.19 -10.88
CA ARG A 85 -8.05 11.86 -12.16
C ARG A 85 -7.47 10.59 -12.75
N ASN A 86 -8.27 9.79 -13.44
CA ASN A 86 -7.71 8.78 -14.34
C ASN A 86 -7.31 9.42 -15.68
N PRO A 87 -6.43 8.78 -16.48
CA PRO A 87 -5.97 9.35 -17.76
C PRO A 87 -7.08 9.74 -18.73
N ALA A 88 -8.17 8.97 -18.76
CA ALA A 88 -9.30 9.26 -19.66
C ALA A 88 -10.12 10.46 -19.20
N GLU A 89 -10.25 10.68 -17.89
CA GLU A 89 -10.90 11.89 -17.35
C GLU A 89 -10.06 13.13 -17.63
N LEU A 90 -8.74 13.05 -17.40
CA LEU A 90 -7.84 14.16 -17.73
C LEU A 90 -7.86 14.50 -19.23
N ALA A 91 -7.95 13.50 -20.11
CA ALA A 91 -8.08 13.71 -21.54
C ALA A 91 -9.34 14.53 -21.87
N LYS A 92 -10.50 14.19 -21.29
CA LYS A 92 -11.76 14.93 -21.48
C LYS A 92 -11.70 16.35 -20.94
N ASP A 93 -11.07 16.55 -19.77
CA ASP A 93 -10.89 17.88 -19.19
C ASP A 93 -10.02 18.76 -20.10
N LEU A 94 -8.96 18.19 -20.70
CA LEU A 94 -8.11 18.86 -21.67
C LEU A 94 -8.84 19.15 -22.99
N GLU A 95 -9.64 18.22 -23.52
CA GLU A 95 -10.47 18.42 -24.71
C GLU A 95 -11.43 19.59 -24.51
N ALA A 96 -12.12 19.63 -23.38
CA ALA A 96 -13.06 20.72 -23.06
C ALA A 96 -12.35 22.10 -22.94
N ALA A 97 -11.12 22.10 -22.40
CA ALA A 97 -10.34 23.33 -22.27
C ALA A 97 -9.77 23.81 -23.62
N LEU A 98 -9.26 22.87 -24.45
CA LEU A 98 -8.71 23.14 -25.78
C LEU A 98 -9.76 23.55 -26.82
N ALA A 99 -11.02 23.13 -26.64
CA ALA A 99 -12.13 23.47 -27.55
C ALA A 99 -12.36 24.99 -27.70
N LYS A 100 -11.81 25.79 -26.77
CA LYS A 100 -11.82 27.27 -26.86
C LYS A 100 -10.85 27.82 -27.91
N TYR A 101 -9.85 27.02 -28.30
CA TYR A 101 -8.74 27.44 -29.15
C TYR A 101 -8.69 26.69 -30.48
N ILE A 102 -9.08 25.41 -30.47
CA ILE A 102 -9.07 24.55 -31.66
C ILE A 102 -10.41 23.83 -31.83
N ARG A 103 -10.76 23.51 -33.06
CA ARG A 103 -12.02 22.82 -33.37
C ARG A 103 -11.85 21.30 -33.16
N ASP A 104 -12.81 20.68 -32.46
CA ASP A 104 -12.92 19.24 -32.27
C ASP A 104 -11.60 18.58 -31.78
N PRO A 105 -11.02 19.05 -30.65
CA PRO A 105 -9.79 18.46 -30.14
C PRO A 105 -10.02 17.01 -29.68
N VAL A 106 -9.12 16.11 -30.08
CA VAL A 106 -9.07 14.73 -29.59
C VAL A 106 -7.75 14.56 -28.84
N VAL A 107 -7.83 14.24 -27.55
CA VAL A 107 -6.69 14.15 -26.67
C VAL A 107 -6.50 12.74 -26.13
N THR A 108 -5.27 12.25 -26.18
CA THR A 108 -4.86 11.01 -25.52
C THR A 108 -3.84 11.32 -24.43
N VAL A 109 -4.09 10.83 -23.22
CA VAL A 109 -3.17 10.96 -22.07
C VAL A 109 -2.57 9.59 -21.75
N ILE A 110 -1.24 9.51 -21.76
CA ILE A 110 -0.47 8.30 -21.47
C ILE A 110 0.44 8.59 -20.29
N VAL A 111 0.29 7.87 -19.19
CA VAL A 111 1.21 8.00 -18.04
C VAL A 111 2.50 7.27 -18.37
N THR A 112 3.63 7.97 -18.31
CA THR A 112 4.95 7.44 -18.65
C THR A 112 5.89 7.37 -17.45
N GLY A 113 5.65 8.19 -16.41
CA GLY A 113 6.40 8.18 -15.17
C GLY A 113 5.44 8.10 -13.98
N PHE A 114 5.61 7.08 -13.17
CA PHE A 114 4.74 6.76 -12.03
C PHE A 114 5.47 7.12 -10.73
N ALA A 115 5.48 8.39 -10.33
CA ALA A 115 5.92 8.79 -9.01
C ALA A 115 4.87 8.34 -7.95
N GLY A 116 3.61 8.44 -8.34
CA GLY A 116 2.45 8.05 -7.54
C GLY A 116 2.20 9.01 -6.36
N SER A 117 0.96 9.20 -6.00
CA SER A 117 0.65 9.83 -4.72
C SER A 117 1.03 8.90 -3.55
N SER A 118 1.19 9.44 -2.35
CA SER A 118 1.45 8.62 -1.15
C SER A 118 0.32 7.62 -0.87
N SER A 119 -0.89 7.86 -1.40
CA SER A 119 -2.02 6.93 -1.38
C SER A 119 -1.87 5.76 -2.35
N GLU A 120 -1.03 5.89 -3.38
CA GLU A 120 -0.75 4.85 -4.38
C GLU A 120 0.59 4.12 -4.14
N GLN A 121 1.27 4.43 -3.04
CA GLN A 121 2.53 3.81 -2.68
C GLN A 121 2.36 2.85 -1.51
N ILE A 122 3.16 1.77 -1.51
CA ILE A 122 3.41 0.95 -0.32
C ILE A 122 4.67 1.50 0.35
N ARG A 123 4.58 1.83 1.63
CA ARG A 123 5.71 2.38 2.40
C ARG A 123 6.29 1.31 3.30
N ILE A 124 7.58 1.08 3.20
CA ILE A 124 8.29 0.07 3.97
C ILE A 124 9.26 0.77 4.91
N ILE A 125 9.15 0.48 6.20
CA ILE A 125 10.00 1.04 7.26
C ILE A 125 10.53 -0.06 8.18
N GLY A 126 11.69 0.20 8.79
CA GLY A 126 12.35 -0.72 9.72
C GLY A 126 13.35 -1.62 9.01
N GLU A 127 13.44 -2.88 9.43
CA GLU A 127 14.51 -3.83 9.10
C GLU A 127 14.32 -4.52 7.72
N ALA A 128 14.06 -3.73 6.67
CA ALA A 128 14.24 -4.15 5.28
C ALA A 128 15.65 -3.76 4.81
N ALA A 129 16.22 -4.48 3.83
CA ALA A 129 17.56 -4.16 3.30
C ALA A 129 17.63 -2.74 2.70
N LYS A 130 16.55 -2.27 2.07
CA LYS A 130 16.40 -0.91 1.54
C LYS A 130 15.01 -0.37 1.88
N PRO A 131 14.78 0.18 3.08
CA PRO A 131 13.51 0.79 3.44
C PRO A 131 13.18 1.94 2.50
N GLN A 132 12.04 1.87 1.82
CA GLN A 132 11.61 2.89 0.85
C GLN A 132 10.10 2.81 0.59
N ALA A 133 9.58 3.81 -0.10
CA ALA A 133 8.27 3.74 -0.72
C ALA A 133 8.38 3.11 -2.11
N VAL A 134 7.48 2.20 -2.43
CA VAL A 134 7.39 1.54 -3.74
C VAL A 134 6.02 1.79 -4.35
N SER A 135 5.96 2.05 -5.66
CA SER A 135 4.69 2.23 -6.36
C SER A 135 3.89 0.93 -6.37
N TYR A 136 2.61 1.02 -6.00
CA TYR A 136 1.71 -0.13 -6.02
C TYR A 136 1.48 -0.62 -7.46
N ARG A 137 1.36 -1.92 -7.62
CA ARG A 137 0.93 -2.58 -8.86
C ARG A 137 -0.25 -3.48 -8.55
N GLN A 138 -1.17 -3.61 -9.48
CA GLN A 138 -2.32 -4.50 -9.31
C GLN A 138 -1.87 -5.93 -8.96
N ASN A 139 -2.54 -6.55 -8.00
CA ASN A 139 -2.25 -7.90 -7.48
C ASN A 139 -0.90 -8.06 -6.76
N MET A 140 -0.27 -6.96 -6.35
CA MET A 140 1.00 -6.98 -5.62
C MET A 140 0.84 -7.66 -4.26
N THR A 141 1.82 -8.47 -3.88
CA THR A 141 1.84 -9.24 -2.64
C THR A 141 3.00 -8.80 -1.72
N LEU A 142 3.00 -9.27 -0.47
CA LEU A 142 4.12 -9.02 0.45
C LEU A 142 5.44 -9.56 -0.10
N LEU A 143 5.42 -10.69 -0.81
CA LEU A 143 6.63 -11.25 -1.41
C LEU A 143 7.20 -10.29 -2.46
N ASP A 144 6.36 -9.70 -3.32
CA ASP A 144 6.79 -8.73 -4.32
C ASP A 144 7.40 -7.49 -3.65
N VAL A 145 6.78 -7.00 -2.57
CA VAL A 145 7.29 -5.87 -1.79
C VAL A 145 8.67 -6.19 -1.23
N ILE A 146 8.84 -7.36 -0.61
CA ILE A 146 10.13 -7.75 -0.02
C ILE A 146 11.22 -7.91 -1.07
N ILE A 147 10.91 -8.44 -2.25
CA ILE A 147 11.85 -8.51 -3.38
C ILE A 147 12.31 -7.11 -3.80
N LEU A 148 11.37 -6.16 -3.92
CA LEU A 148 11.69 -4.78 -4.35
C LEU A 148 12.58 -4.03 -3.35
N VAL A 149 12.45 -4.31 -2.05
CA VAL A 149 13.32 -3.70 -1.02
C VAL A 149 14.59 -4.50 -0.73
N GLY A 150 14.86 -5.57 -1.50
CA GLY A 150 16.09 -6.36 -1.40
C GLY A 150 16.13 -7.37 -0.26
N GLY A 151 14.97 -7.72 0.32
CA GLY A 151 14.86 -8.69 1.41
C GLY A 151 14.78 -8.06 2.81
N LEU A 152 14.88 -8.91 3.82
CA LEU A 152 14.97 -8.56 5.23
C LEU A 152 16.43 -8.50 5.67
N THR A 153 16.75 -7.63 6.63
CA THR A 153 18.07 -7.67 7.29
C THR A 153 18.19 -8.89 8.21
N ASP A 154 19.41 -9.20 8.65
CA ASP A 154 19.65 -10.28 9.62
C ASP A 154 19.07 -9.96 11.00
N PHE A 155 18.86 -8.68 11.29
CA PHE A 155 18.28 -8.20 12.53
C PHE A 155 16.75 -8.10 12.51
N ALA A 156 16.11 -8.42 11.40
CA ALA A 156 14.66 -8.30 11.25
C ALA A 156 13.90 -9.37 12.04
N ASP A 157 12.95 -8.96 12.89
CA ASP A 157 11.91 -9.84 13.42
C ASP A 157 10.74 -9.93 12.43
N GLY A 158 10.96 -10.67 11.33
CA GLY A 158 9.99 -10.75 10.25
C GLY A 158 8.63 -11.33 10.64
N ASN A 159 8.54 -12.11 11.73
CA ASN A 159 7.27 -12.69 12.18
C ASN A 159 6.49 -11.77 13.14
N LYS A 160 7.10 -10.66 13.58
CA LYS A 160 6.42 -9.57 14.28
C LYS A 160 6.17 -8.36 13.39
N ALA A 161 6.34 -8.49 12.09
CA ALA A 161 6.02 -7.41 11.15
C ALA A 161 4.53 -7.06 11.18
N VAL A 162 4.24 -5.78 10.94
CA VAL A 162 2.89 -5.22 11.00
C VAL A 162 2.56 -4.59 9.66
N LEU A 163 1.41 -4.97 9.11
CA LEU A 163 0.81 -4.33 7.94
C LEU A 163 -0.28 -3.37 8.39
N VAL A 164 -0.10 -2.09 8.11
CA VAL A 164 -1.08 -1.03 8.39
C VAL A 164 -1.85 -0.74 7.13
N ARG A 165 -3.15 -1.01 7.11
CA ARG A 165 -4.03 -0.80 5.96
C ARG A 165 -4.45 0.66 5.84
N GLY A 166 -3.95 1.36 4.83
CA GLY A 166 -4.35 2.74 4.54
C GLY A 166 -5.84 2.86 4.23
N SER A 167 -6.38 1.95 3.44
CA SER A 167 -7.80 1.90 3.05
C SER A 167 -8.77 1.59 4.20
N GLU A 168 -8.30 1.06 5.33
CA GLU A 168 -9.09 0.69 6.51
C GLU A 168 -8.80 1.61 7.72
N LYS A 169 -8.57 2.90 7.47
CA LYS A 169 -8.30 3.93 8.51
C LYS A 169 -7.12 3.58 9.43
N GLY A 170 -6.08 2.93 8.87
CA GLY A 170 -4.88 2.59 9.63
C GLY A 170 -5.01 1.33 10.49
N LYS A 171 -5.97 0.44 10.20
CA LYS A 171 -6.09 -0.84 10.89
C LYS A 171 -4.82 -1.67 10.73
N GLN A 172 -4.37 -2.26 11.83
CA GLN A 172 -3.11 -2.98 11.91
C GLN A 172 -3.33 -4.49 11.90
N TYR A 173 -2.48 -5.19 11.15
CA TYR A 173 -2.51 -6.64 11.00
C TYR A 173 -1.12 -7.21 11.22
N SER A 174 -1.03 -8.37 11.86
CA SER A 174 0.21 -9.13 11.95
C SER A 174 0.49 -9.87 10.63
N VAL A 175 1.75 -9.88 10.19
CA VAL A 175 2.20 -10.62 9.02
C VAL A 175 3.47 -11.41 9.34
N ARG A 176 3.62 -12.59 8.73
CA ARG A 176 4.68 -13.55 9.00
C ARG A 176 5.74 -13.55 7.89
N LEU A 177 6.46 -12.42 7.76
CA LEU A 177 7.49 -12.27 6.72
C LEU A 177 8.66 -13.25 6.89
N GLY A 178 9.02 -13.59 8.14
CA GLY A 178 10.07 -14.57 8.43
C GLY A 178 9.72 -15.97 7.90
N ASP A 179 8.47 -16.41 8.08
CA ASP A 179 7.99 -17.69 7.55
C ASP A 179 7.91 -17.64 6.02
N LEU A 180 7.42 -16.55 5.44
CA LEU A 180 7.33 -16.36 3.99
C LEU A 180 8.71 -16.43 3.32
N VAL A 181 9.68 -15.67 3.82
CA VAL A 181 10.98 -15.48 3.13
C VAL A 181 11.99 -16.56 3.49
N ARG A 182 12.08 -16.95 4.79
CA ARG A 182 13.10 -17.88 5.27
C ARG A 182 12.67 -19.34 5.23
N ARG A 183 11.35 -19.61 5.32
CA ARG A 183 10.78 -20.98 5.32
C ARG A 183 10.00 -21.33 4.07
N GLY A 184 9.74 -20.36 3.20
CA GLY A 184 8.95 -20.55 1.98
C GLY A 184 7.46 -20.80 2.24
N ASP A 185 6.94 -20.37 3.38
CA ASP A 185 5.51 -20.52 3.71
C ASP A 185 4.65 -19.53 2.91
N ILE A 186 4.18 -19.97 1.75
CA ILE A 186 3.33 -19.17 0.86
C ILE A 186 1.98 -18.81 1.50
N SER A 187 1.52 -19.55 2.52
CA SER A 187 0.28 -19.18 3.24
C SER A 187 0.39 -17.84 3.98
N ALA A 188 1.63 -17.38 4.24
CA ALA A 188 1.91 -16.07 4.82
C ALA A 188 1.95 -14.93 3.79
N ASN A 189 1.82 -15.24 2.49
CA ASN A 189 1.86 -14.24 1.43
C ASN A 189 0.50 -13.53 1.29
N VAL A 190 0.43 -12.30 1.72
CA VAL A 190 -0.78 -11.48 1.75
C VAL A 190 -0.74 -10.45 0.63
N VAL A 191 -1.88 -10.20 -0.01
CA VAL A 191 -2.03 -9.12 -0.99
C VAL A 191 -1.97 -7.77 -0.28
N VAL A 192 -1.10 -6.88 -0.76
CA VAL A 192 -1.02 -5.49 -0.33
C VAL A 192 -1.98 -4.61 -1.12
N ARG A 193 -2.30 -3.44 -0.59
CA ARG A 193 -3.21 -2.46 -1.22
C ARG A 193 -2.54 -1.09 -1.29
N PRO A 194 -2.99 -0.20 -2.20
CA PRO A 194 -2.52 1.16 -2.24
C PRO A 194 -2.59 1.84 -0.87
N GLY A 195 -1.55 2.59 -0.51
CA GLY A 195 -1.47 3.30 0.75
C GLY A 195 -1.11 2.45 1.98
N ASP A 196 -0.83 1.16 1.82
CA ASP A 196 -0.41 0.30 2.92
C ASP A 196 0.98 0.70 3.45
N VAL A 197 1.20 0.48 4.74
CA VAL A 197 2.51 0.65 5.38
C VAL A 197 2.94 -0.67 5.99
N LEU A 198 4.11 -1.15 5.61
CA LEU A 198 4.75 -2.34 6.17
C LEU A 198 5.82 -1.92 7.17
N ILE A 199 5.63 -2.31 8.43
CA ILE A 199 6.55 -2.04 9.53
C ILE A 199 7.27 -3.33 9.91
N ILE A 200 8.59 -3.34 9.80
CA ILE A 200 9.43 -4.50 10.11
C ILE A 200 10.27 -4.17 11.33
N PRO A 201 9.92 -4.68 12.53
CA PRO A 201 10.65 -4.38 13.72
C PRO A 201 12.01 -5.10 13.77
N GLN A 202 12.92 -4.57 14.58
CA GLN A 202 14.17 -5.22 14.92
C GLN A 202 13.91 -6.36 15.91
N SER A 203 14.66 -7.43 15.77
CA SER A 203 14.72 -8.52 16.75
C SER A 203 15.50 -8.05 18.00
N TRP A 204 14.90 -8.21 19.16
CA TRP A 204 15.61 -8.10 20.44
C TRP A 204 16.02 -9.51 20.82
N PHE A 205 17.30 -9.68 21.08
CA PHE A 205 17.88 -10.97 21.46
C PHE A 205 17.29 -11.52 22.74
#